data_18d538403118f4b0c956e0ab6a0551ac
#
_entry.id   18d538403118f4b0c956e0ab6a0551ac
#
_cell.length_a   1.000
_cell.length_b   1.000
_cell.length_c   1.000
_cell.angle_alpha   90.00
_cell.angle_beta   90.00
_cell.angle_gamma   90.00
#
_symmetry.space_group_name_H-M   'P 1'
#
loop_
_entity.id
_entity.type
_entity.pdbx_description
1 polymer ?
#
loop_
_entity_poly.entity_id
_entity_poly.type
_entity_poly.pdbx_seq_one_letter_code
_entity_poly.pdbx_strand_id
1 'polypeptide(L)'
;MVTRKPPLVLLTAYNGAAYLPAQLSSLWAQAVSFTAILRDDGSADDTPALLAAQCHQDARFRLSPTSGVHLGAVGGFFALMREAADSGAPVALCDQDDIWHPDKLTCLHAALS
;
A
#
# COMPACT_ATOMS: atom_id res chain seq x y z
N MET A 1 13.83 17.90 -18.93
CA MET A 1 13.92 16.59 -18.28
C MET A 1 12.60 16.29 -17.57
N VAL A 2 12.06 15.12 -17.81
CA VAL A 2 10.82 14.70 -17.16
C VAL A 2 11.18 14.02 -15.84
N THR A 3 10.63 14.55 -14.73
CA THR A 3 10.82 13.96 -13.41
C THR A 3 9.68 12.98 -13.14
N ARG A 4 10.00 11.71 -12.93
CA ARG A 4 9.02 10.69 -12.60
C ARG A 4 8.61 10.83 -11.14
N LYS A 5 7.32 10.77 -10.86
CA LYS A 5 6.83 10.77 -9.50
C LYS A 5 7.23 9.48 -8.79
N PRO A 6 7.42 9.53 -7.47
CA PRO A 6 7.67 8.30 -6.71
C PRO A 6 6.53 7.31 -6.87
N PRO A 7 6.82 6.01 -6.83
CA PRO A 7 5.77 4.98 -6.89
C PRO A 7 4.73 5.15 -5.79
N LEU A 8 3.50 4.80 -6.11
CA LEU A 8 2.38 4.76 -5.15
C LEU A 8 2.03 3.31 -4.90
N VAL A 9 2.22 2.87 -3.66
CA VAL A 9 1.91 1.51 -3.25
C VAL A 9 0.45 1.43 -2.81
N LEU A 10 -0.27 0.45 -3.35
CA LEU A 10 -1.67 0.22 -2.99
C LEU A 10 -1.75 -1.10 -2.23
N LEU A 11 -2.19 -1.06 -0.98
CA LEU A 11 -2.30 -2.24 -0.12
C LEU A 11 -3.71 -2.36 0.42
N THR A 12 -4.36 -3.50 0.19
CA THR A 12 -5.62 -3.83 0.83
C THR A 12 -5.41 -5.06 1.72
N ALA A 13 -5.97 -5.04 2.92
CA ALA A 13 -5.78 -6.09 3.92
C ALA A 13 -7.12 -6.56 4.47
N TYR A 14 -7.22 -7.85 4.75
CA TYR A 14 -8.41 -8.45 5.33
C TYR A 14 -7.98 -9.50 6.35
N ASN A 15 -8.30 -9.27 7.63
CA ASN A 15 -7.95 -10.16 8.74
C ASN A 15 -6.46 -10.55 8.71
N GLY A 16 -5.59 -9.54 8.49
CA GLY A 16 -4.17 -9.74 8.27
C GLY A 16 -3.28 -9.37 9.43
N ALA A 17 -3.81 -9.24 10.65
CA ALA A 17 -3.03 -8.78 11.79
C ALA A 17 -1.77 -9.61 12.03
N ALA A 18 -1.80 -10.91 11.74
CA ALA A 18 -0.64 -11.79 11.93
C ALA A 18 0.51 -11.48 10.96
N TYR A 19 0.22 -10.96 9.78
CA TYR A 19 1.21 -10.72 8.70
C TYR A 19 1.59 -9.26 8.56
N LEU A 20 0.69 -8.38 8.95
CA LEU A 20 0.78 -6.97 8.62
C LEU A 20 2.04 -6.29 9.16
N PRO A 21 2.49 -6.57 10.40
CA PRO A 21 3.72 -5.96 10.88
C PRO A 21 4.94 -6.26 10.00
N ALA A 22 5.12 -7.51 9.59
CA ALA A 22 6.23 -7.88 8.71
C ALA A 22 6.06 -7.28 7.32
N GLN A 23 4.84 -7.25 6.81
CA GLN A 23 4.54 -6.67 5.50
C GLN A 23 4.83 -5.18 5.48
N LEU A 24 4.38 -4.44 6.48
CA LEU A 24 4.66 -3.00 6.58
C LEU A 24 6.16 -2.73 6.75
N SER A 25 6.86 -3.56 7.54
CA SER A 25 8.31 -3.44 7.68
C SER A 25 9.02 -3.60 6.34
N SER A 26 8.54 -4.50 5.48
CA SER A 26 9.14 -4.70 4.16
C SER A 26 8.93 -3.47 3.26
N LEU A 27 7.85 -2.73 3.44
CA LEU A 27 7.64 -1.47 2.72
C LEU A 27 8.58 -0.38 3.23
N TRP A 28 8.77 -0.28 4.54
CA TRP A 28 9.70 0.70 5.12
C TRP A 28 11.13 0.50 4.60
N ALA A 29 11.50 -0.74 4.33
CA ALA A 29 12.85 -1.10 3.93
C ALA A 29 13.14 -0.84 2.45
N GLN A 30 12.17 -0.36 1.68
CA GLN A 30 12.40 -0.06 0.27
C GLN A 30 13.39 1.09 0.10
N ALA A 31 14.36 0.91 -0.80
CA ALA A 31 15.41 1.89 -1.03
C ALA A 31 14.94 3.12 -1.81
N VAL A 32 13.87 2.98 -2.56
CA VAL A 32 13.30 4.07 -3.38
C VAL A 32 12.22 4.77 -2.59
N SER A 33 12.15 6.10 -2.69
CA SER A 33 11.07 6.86 -2.09
C SER A 33 9.72 6.43 -2.67
N PHE A 34 8.70 6.38 -1.82
CA PHE A 34 7.34 6.00 -2.23
C PHE A 34 6.31 6.64 -1.31
N THR A 35 5.05 6.59 -1.75
CA THR A 35 3.90 6.84 -0.88
C THR A 35 2.98 5.62 -0.96
N ALA A 36 2.06 5.50 -0.02
CA ALA A 36 1.19 4.32 0.05
C ALA A 36 -0.22 4.70 0.48
N ILE A 37 -1.20 4.00 -0.09
CA ILE A 37 -2.58 4.05 0.37
C ILE A 37 -2.91 2.67 0.94
N LEU A 38 -3.30 2.66 2.22
CA LEU A 38 -3.65 1.44 2.93
C LEU A 38 -5.17 1.34 3.04
N ARG A 39 -5.70 0.13 2.88
CA ARG A 39 -7.14 -0.09 2.94
C ARG A 39 -7.44 -1.33 3.78
N ASP A 40 -8.42 -1.22 4.66
CA ASP A 40 -8.99 -2.34 5.39
C ASP A 40 -10.26 -2.82 4.69
N ASP A 41 -10.34 -4.12 4.41
CA ASP A 41 -11.48 -4.70 3.69
C ASP A 41 -12.56 -5.25 4.63
N GLY A 42 -12.76 -4.59 5.76
CA GLY A 42 -13.80 -4.98 6.73
C GLY A 42 -13.35 -6.06 7.70
N SER A 43 -12.11 -5.97 8.18
CA SER A 43 -11.52 -6.96 9.08
C SER A 43 -12.20 -7.00 10.44
N ALA A 44 -12.23 -8.20 11.04
CA ALA A 44 -12.74 -8.42 12.39
C ALA A 44 -11.63 -8.44 13.44
N ASP A 45 -10.36 -8.50 13.04
CA ASP A 45 -9.21 -8.51 13.94
C ASP A 45 -8.62 -7.10 14.10
N ASP A 46 -7.37 -7.00 14.55
CA ASP A 46 -6.69 -5.73 14.80
C ASP A 46 -6.16 -5.06 13.52
N THR A 47 -6.43 -5.58 12.34
CA THR A 47 -5.96 -5.02 11.07
C THR A 47 -6.26 -3.52 10.95
N PRO A 48 -7.51 -3.04 11.19
CA PRO A 48 -7.77 -1.61 11.06
C PRO A 48 -6.91 -0.75 11.98
N ALA A 49 -6.70 -1.21 13.22
CA ALA A 49 -5.90 -0.47 14.19
C ALA A 49 -4.43 -0.40 13.76
N LEU A 50 -3.89 -1.50 13.22
CA LEU A 50 -2.51 -1.53 12.74
C LEU A 50 -2.31 -0.60 11.55
N LEU A 51 -3.25 -0.58 10.60
CA LEU A 51 -3.19 0.31 9.45
C LEU A 51 -3.27 1.78 9.88
N ALA A 52 -4.19 2.09 10.77
CA ALA A 52 -4.34 3.45 11.28
C ALA A 52 -3.08 3.93 12.01
N ALA A 53 -2.48 3.06 12.83
CA ALA A 53 -1.25 3.37 13.54
C ALA A 53 -0.10 3.66 12.56
N GLN A 54 0.00 2.89 11.49
CA GLN A 54 1.01 3.09 10.46
C GLN A 54 0.85 4.45 9.80
N CYS A 55 -0.37 4.82 9.44
CA CYS A 55 -0.64 6.12 8.81
C CYS A 55 -0.35 7.27 9.77
N HIS A 56 -0.59 7.08 11.06
CA HIS A 56 -0.32 8.10 12.07
C HIS A 56 1.18 8.31 12.29
N GLN A 57 1.96 7.24 12.21
CA GLN A 57 3.40 7.27 12.48
C GLN A 57 4.24 7.76 11.31
N ASP A 58 3.75 7.62 10.08
CA ASP A 58 4.56 7.85 8.88
C ASP A 58 3.72 8.53 7.81
N ALA A 59 4.09 9.76 7.47
CA ALA A 59 3.34 10.59 6.51
C ALA A 59 3.32 10.03 5.09
N ARG A 60 4.17 9.04 4.78
CA ARG A 60 4.14 8.39 3.47
C ARG A 60 2.90 7.51 3.28
N PHE A 61 2.24 7.14 4.38
CA PHE A 61 1.09 6.24 4.38
C PHE A 61 -0.19 7.01 4.68
N ARG A 62 -1.23 6.76 3.91
CA ARG A 62 -2.56 7.29 4.20
C ARG A 62 -3.60 6.18 4.13
N LEU A 63 -4.67 6.32 4.90
CA LEU A 63 -5.74 5.34 4.94
C LEU A 63 -6.79 5.68 3.88
N SER A 64 -7.20 4.66 3.12
CA SER A 64 -8.28 4.84 2.15
C SER A 64 -9.60 5.17 2.87
N PRO A 65 -10.37 6.16 2.39
CA PRO A 65 -11.70 6.43 2.97
C PRO A 65 -12.70 5.31 2.74
N THR A 66 -12.40 4.36 1.84
CA THR A 66 -13.25 3.19 1.63
C THR A 66 -12.97 2.06 2.61
N SER A 67 -12.03 2.25 3.55
CA SER A 67 -11.71 1.24 4.57
C SER A 67 -12.93 0.88 5.39
N GLY A 68 -13.03 -0.39 5.78
CA GLY A 68 -14.14 -0.91 6.58
C GLY A 68 -15.26 -1.54 5.77
N VAL A 69 -15.27 -1.35 4.46
CA VAL A 69 -16.25 -1.97 3.56
C VAL A 69 -15.61 -3.19 2.89
N HIS A 70 -16.30 -4.34 2.98
CA HIS A 70 -15.81 -5.57 2.38
C HIS A 70 -16.12 -5.59 0.88
N LEU A 71 -15.09 -5.43 0.05
CA LEU A 71 -15.20 -5.44 -1.40
C LEU A 71 -14.50 -6.63 -2.05
N GLY A 72 -13.76 -7.41 -1.26
CA GLY A 72 -12.88 -8.46 -1.76
C GLY A 72 -11.57 -7.88 -2.29
N ALA A 73 -10.61 -8.75 -2.61
CA ALA A 73 -9.29 -8.33 -3.05
C ALA A 73 -9.36 -7.49 -4.34
N VAL A 74 -10.08 -7.99 -5.33
CA VAL A 74 -10.20 -7.30 -6.62
C VAL A 74 -10.93 -5.96 -6.46
N GLY A 75 -12.07 -5.97 -5.77
CA GLY A 75 -12.83 -4.74 -5.55
C GLY A 75 -12.07 -3.72 -4.72
N GLY A 76 -11.30 -4.19 -3.73
CA GLY A 76 -10.45 -3.33 -2.92
C GLY A 76 -9.37 -2.64 -3.73
N PHE A 77 -8.68 -3.38 -4.60
CA PHE A 77 -7.67 -2.79 -5.46
C PHE A 77 -8.26 -1.82 -6.48
N PHE A 78 -9.45 -2.12 -7.03
CA PHE A 78 -10.12 -1.16 -7.90
C PHE A 78 -10.45 0.13 -7.18
N ALA A 79 -10.92 0.05 -5.93
CA ALA A 79 -11.18 1.24 -5.13
C ALA A 79 -9.91 2.07 -4.93
N LEU A 80 -8.80 1.40 -4.62
CA LEU A 80 -7.52 2.07 -4.44
C LEU A 80 -6.99 2.67 -5.76
N MET A 81 -7.14 1.96 -6.86
CA MET A 81 -6.72 2.47 -8.17
C MET A 81 -7.52 3.70 -8.57
N ARG A 82 -8.81 3.75 -8.20
CA ARG A 82 -9.63 4.92 -8.45
C ARG A 82 -9.13 6.12 -7.65
N GLU A 83 -8.73 5.91 -6.40
CA GLU A 83 -8.13 6.97 -5.59
C GLU A 83 -6.81 7.46 -6.15
N ALA A 84 -6.05 6.57 -6.79
CA ALA A 84 -4.74 6.87 -7.36
C ALA A 84 -4.80 7.46 -8.76
N ALA A 85 -5.98 7.50 -9.39
CA ALA A 85 -6.12 7.81 -10.82
C ALA A 85 -5.55 9.17 -11.21
N ASP A 86 -5.66 10.16 -10.33
CA ASP A 86 -5.19 11.51 -10.62
C ASP A 86 -3.76 11.78 -10.15
N SER A 87 -3.11 10.79 -9.56
CA SER A 87 -1.78 11.00 -8.96
C SER A 87 -0.69 11.20 -10.01
N GLY A 88 -0.83 10.58 -11.19
CA GLY A 88 0.20 10.57 -12.20
C GLY A 88 1.40 9.69 -11.83
N ALA A 89 1.37 9.00 -10.71
CA ALA A 89 2.46 8.16 -10.24
C ALA A 89 2.28 6.72 -10.75
N PRO A 90 3.39 5.98 -10.98
CA PRO A 90 3.27 4.55 -11.21
C PRO A 90 2.76 3.86 -9.96
N VAL A 91 1.87 2.88 -10.12
CA VAL A 91 1.29 2.16 -8.98
C VAL A 91 1.88 0.78 -8.86
N ALA A 92 2.05 0.33 -7.62
CA ALA A 92 2.50 -1.02 -7.30
C ALA A 92 1.48 -1.64 -6.34
N LEU A 93 0.93 -2.79 -6.72
CA LEU A 93 -0.05 -3.48 -5.88
C LEU A 93 0.69 -4.37 -4.88
N CYS A 94 0.31 -4.26 -3.62
CA CYS A 94 0.87 -5.08 -2.55
C CYS A 94 -0.23 -5.97 -1.98
N ASP A 95 -0.18 -7.26 -2.32
CA ASP A 95 -1.15 -8.23 -1.83
C ASP A 95 -0.90 -8.52 -0.35
N GLN A 96 -1.96 -8.95 0.35
CA GLN A 96 -1.84 -9.42 1.71
C GLN A 96 -0.81 -10.57 1.77
N ASP A 97 0.00 -10.59 2.83
CA ASP A 97 1.10 -11.55 3.05
C ASP A 97 2.32 -11.34 2.16
N ASP A 98 2.29 -10.36 1.28
CA ASP A 98 3.40 -10.14 0.35
C ASP A 98 4.52 -9.40 1.06
N ILE A 99 5.59 -10.11 1.39
CA ILE A 99 6.78 -9.53 2.01
C ILE A 99 7.73 -9.12 0.89
N TRP A 100 7.92 -7.82 0.75
CA TRP A 100 8.72 -7.30 -0.35
C TRP A 100 10.22 -7.34 -0.06
N HIS A 101 10.99 -7.78 -1.05
CA HIS A 101 12.43 -7.62 -1.04
C HIS A 101 12.78 -6.13 -1.03
N PRO A 102 13.86 -5.71 -0.33
CA PRO A 102 14.23 -4.28 -0.28
C PRO A 102 14.41 -3.61 -1.64
N ASP A 103 14.72 -4.38 -2.67
CA ASP A 103 14.94 -3.86 -4.02
C ASP A 103 13.69 -3.86 -4.90
N LYS A 104 12.53 -4.26 -4.37
CA LYS A 104 11.34 -4.42 -5.23
C LYS A 104 10.96 -3.14 -5.95
N LEU A 105 10.84 -2.03 -5.24
CA LEU A 105 10.50 -0.76 -5.88
C LEU A 105 11.64 -0.22 -6.73
N THR A 106 12.87 -0.48 -6.34
CA THR A 106 14.04 -0.08 -7.14
C THR A 106 14.00 -0.75 -8.50
N CYS A 107 13.78 -2.06 -8.55
CA CYS A 107 13.69 -2.81 -9.80
C CYS A 107 12.50 -2.36 -10.64
N LEU A 108 11.35 -2.14 -10.01
CA LEU A 108 10.16 -1.66 -10.71
C LEU A 108 10.37 -0.27 -11.28
N HIS A 109 10.96 0.62 -10.50
CA HIS A 109 11.25 1.99 -10.92
C HIS A 109 12.20 1.99 -12.13
N ALA A 110 13.24 1.18 -12.09
CA ALA A 110 14.21 1.06 -13.18
C ALA A 110 13.53 0.53 -14.46
N ALA A 111 12.63 -0.44 -14.32
CA ALA A 111 11.91 -1.00 -15.47
C ALA A 111 10.99 0.01 -16.14
N LEU A 112 10.49 0.99 -15.37
CA LEU A 112 9.57 2.02 -15.88
C LEU A 112 10.28 3.28 -16.38
N SER A 113 11.57 3.36 -16.20
CA SER A 113 12.37 4.55 -16.54
C SER A 113 12.72 4.61 -18.03
#